data_000e837ac0aff427f31ab9612b541793
#
_entry.id   000e837ac0aff427f31ab9612b541793
#
_cell.length_a   1.000
_cell.length_b   1.000
_cell.length_c   1.000
_cell.angle_alpha   90.00
_cell.angle_beta   90.00
_cell.angle_gamma   90.00
#
_symmetry.space_group_name_H-M   'P 1'
#
loop_
_entity.id
_entity.type
_entity.pdbx_description
1 polymer ?
#
loop_
_entity_poly.entity_id
_entity_poly.type
_entity_poly.pdbx_seq_one_letter_code
_entity_poly.pdbx_strand_id
1 'polypeptide(L)'
;MAIASTLREQAIAPLSRADAERLLPQLSLGRQTIEKRVLRARCLKYVESFDVSWAELTQLLPQVKDRLLAARVAVDLVHLAYYLVRGEEAERITKAAQDHAASDPFLLAELRLGRSINLTAANEVTGALQEARWAEDALGAAPKGRARDLVMTRLQRQLAHLLSHAADYDAARAAADATTRFAARVGDPWETAWATYTGGFVAWMAGRNDEAVDHFTRAEAPLSTYRTSLWRYTLLCLARSRMERGELAEGDRLARQSATGAPEDHGHFALLRGEAEVAELILARAPRGFPADEHFRDFVRGIVRAERGDPRKGVRMLEDVARELGSRGLEHWALGAGVHAAYWREQLVRGAGASRAAQLVRDIGARGGEGFAYYLPDVAVWLGRAAEREPSTRRLARTIRARGEAALRRASTDSEAPVGASELDGATFHLRAVGLTWRELGILRELERVRSEGQRLDRDALAARLGVSPNTLRVHLTRIRAKLDVGEKRGDEVLLEAALAQGSVA
;
A
#
# COMPACT_ATOMS: atom_id res chain seq x y z
N MET A 1 28.98 -38.09 -9.99
CA MET A 1 28.22 -38.02 -11.24
C MET A 1 26.87 -37.33 -10.94
N ALA A 2 26.71 -36.06 -11.32
CA ALA A 2 25.38 -35.44 -11.30
C ALA A 2 24.57 -36.10 -12.42
N ILE A 3 23.52 -36.88 -12.07
CA ILE A 3 22.54 -37.39 -13.02
C ILE A 3 21.91 -36.16 -13.69
N ALA A 4 22.15 -36.01 -15.01
CA ALA A 4 21.49 -34.98 -15.78
C ALA A 4 20.00 -35.22 -15.66
N SER A 5 19.24 -34.34 -15.02
CA SER A 5 17.79 -34.45 -14.89
C SER A 5 17.18 -34.46 -16.29
N THR A 6 16.19 -35.30 -16.52
CA THR A 6 15.51 -35.37 -17.82
C THR A 6 14.79 -34.08 -18.12
N LEU A 7 14.56 -33.72 -19.38
CA LEU A 7 13.74 -32.55 -19.77
C LEU A 7 12.36 -32.59 -19.11
N ARG A 8 11.78 -33.75 -18.91
CA ARG A 8 10.52 -33.94 -18.20
C ARG A 8 10.62 -33.49 -16.73
N GLU A 9 11.65 -33.96 -16.02
CA GLU A 9 11.86 -33.57 -14.61
C GLU A 9 12.09 -32.07 -14.48
N GLN A 10 12.90 -31.47 -15.36
CA GLN A 10 13.09 -30.01 -15.39
C GLN A 10 11.78 -29.27 -15.72
N ALA A 11 10.94 -29.84 -16.62
CA ALA A 11 9.66 -29.23 -16.96
C ALA A 11 8.62 -29.34 -15.85
N ILE A 12 8.79 -30.19 -14.84
CA ILE A 12 7.90 -30.35 -13.69
C ILE A 12 8.43 -29.60 -12.46
N ALA A 13 9.74 -29.59 -12.23
CA ALA A 13 10.37 -29.03 -11.04
C ALA A 13 10.08 -27.53 -10.83
N PRO A 14 10.05 -27.04 -9.57
CA PRO A 14 10.05 -25.61 -9.29
C PRO A 14 11.24 -24.90 -9.94
N LEU A 15 10.99 -23.73 -10.57
CA LEU A 15 12.02 -22.93 -11.23
C LEU A 15 12.21 -21.60 -10.49
N SER A 16 13.49 -21.17 -10.38
CA SER A 16 13.82 -19.81 -10.03
C SER A 16 13.98 -18.93 -11.29
N ARG A 17 14.10 -17.60 -11.09
CA ARG A 17 14.39 -16.70 -12.21
C ARG A 17 15.75 -17.00 -12.83
N ALA A 18 16.78 -17.22 -12.02
CA ALA A 18 18.11 -17.56 -12.52
C ALA A 18 18.11 -18.89 -13.34
N ASP A 19 17.29 -19.88 -12.92
CA ASP A 19 17.12 -21.10 -13.71
C ASP A 19 16.48 -20.79 -15.07
N ALA A 20 15.45 -19.94 -15.10
CA ALA A 20 14.75 -19.56 -16.34
C ALA A 20 15.67 -18.80 -17.30
N GLU A 21 16.43 -17.80 -16.81
CA GLU A 21 17.37 -17.03 -17.61
C GLU A 21 18.47 -17.90 -18.21
N ARG A 22 18.97 -18.88 -17.46
CA ARG A 22 19.99 -19.85 -17.92
C ARG A 22 19.44 -20.82 -18.98
N LEU A 23 18.20 -21.28 -18.82
CA LEU A 23 17.58 -22.31 -19.69
C LEU A 23 17.01 -21.71 -20.98
N LEU A 24 16.41 -20.54 -20.93
CA LEU A 24 15.64 -19.97 -22.05
C LEU A 24 16.39 -19.92 -23.39
N PRO A 25 17.67 -19.51 -23.47
CA PRO A 25 18.42 -19.51 -24.74
C PRO A 25 18.56 -20.90 -25.36
N GLN A 26 18.71 -21.96 -24.52
CA GLN A 26 18.92 -23.32 -24.96
C GLN A 26 17.63 -23.97 -25.46
N LEU A 27 16.47 -23.53 -24.95
CA LEU A 27 15.17 -24.10 -25.26
C LEU A 27 14.64 -23.74 -26.65
N SER A 28 15.21 -22.74 -27.29
CA SER A 28 14.87 -22.34 -28.67
C SER A 28 15.56 -23.19 -29.74
N LEU A 29 16.58 -23.96 -29.38
CA LEU A 29 17.42 -24.71 -30.31
C LEU A 29 16.93 -26.17 -30.50
N GLY A 30 17.07 -26.72 -31.69
CA GLY A 30 16.81 -28.13 -32.00
C GLY A 30 15.33 -28.53 -31.96
N ARG A 31 15.05 -29.88 -31.87
CA ARG A 31 13.70 -30.42 -31.92
C ARG A 31 12.83 -29.95 -30.77
N GLN A 32 11.63 -29.50 -31.06
CA GLN A 32 10.65 -28.99 -30.10
C GLN A 32 9.72 -30.12 -29.61
N THR A 33 10.09 -30.79 -28.49
CA THR A 33 9.19 -31.75 -27.81
C THR A 33 8.19 -30.97 -26.95
N ILE A 34 7.14 -31.65 -26.46
CA ILE A 34 6.12 -31.04 -25.62
C ILE A 34 6.72 -30.54 -24.29
N GLU A 35 7.60 -31.32 -23.68
CA GLU A 35 8.30 -30.96 -22.44
C GLU A 35 9.16 -29.71 -22.62
N LYS A 36 9.84 -29.61 -23.75
CA LYS A 36 10.70 -28.48 -24.08
C LYS A 36 9.88 -27.20 -24.31
N ARG A 37 8.75 -27.30 -24.99
CA ARG A 37 7.82 -26.20 -25.19
C ARG A 37 7.20 -25.73 -23.88
N VAL A 38 6.77 -26.68 -23.02
CA VAL A 38 6.27 -26.36 -21.68
C VAL A 38 7.35 -25.67 -20.85
N LEU A 39 8.56 -26.21 -20.80
CA LEU A 39 9.67 -25.62 -20.05
C LEU A 39 10.01 -24.20 -20.55
N ARG A 40 10.00 -23.98 -21.86
CA ARG A 40 10.20 -22.66 -22.46
C ARG A 40 9.11 -21.68 -22.04
N ALA A 41 7.83 -22.06 -22.15
CA ALA A 41 6.71 -21.20 -21.76
C ALA A 41 6.76 -20.84 -20.28
N ARG A 42 7.17 -21.79 -19.41
CA ARG A 42 7.42 -21.55 -17.99
C ARG A 42 8.55 -20.55 -17.74
N CYS A 43 9.66 -20.66 -18.48
CA CYS A 43 10.77 -19.69 -18.37
C CYS A 43 10.32 -18.27 -18.75
N LEU A 44 9.47 -18.13 -19.78
CA LEU A 44 8.91 -16.84 -20.20
C LEU A 44 8.13 -16.14 -19.08
N LYS A 45 7.42 -16.88 -18.22
CA LYS A 45 6.76 -16.34 -17.02
C LYS A 45 7.76 -15.62 -16.10
N TYR A 46 8.93 -16.19 -15.85
CA TYR A 46 9.93 -15.64 -14.95
C TYR A 46 10.68 -14.44 -15.52
N VAL A 47 10.66 -14.22 -16.83
CA VAL A 47 11.19 -13.01 -17.48
C VAL A 47 10.08 -12.01 -17.83
N GLU A 48 8.92 -12.14 -17.20
CA GLU A 48 7.75 -11.26 -17.29
C GLU A 48 7.09 -11.15 -18.69
N SER A 49 7.28 -12.17 -19.54
CA SER A 49 6.52 -12.33 -20.80
C SER A 49 5.20 -13.05 -20.54
N PHE A 50 4.35 -12.48 -19.68
CA PHE A 50 3.17 -13.15 -19.11
C PHE A 50 2.14 -13.54 -20.18
N ASP A 51 1.80 -12.65 -21.11
CA ASP A 51 0.83 -12.93 -22.18
C ASP A 51 1.30 -14.05 -23.10
N VAL A 52 2.59 -14.04 -23.49
CA VAL A 52 3.18 -15.09 -24.34
C VAL A 52 3.20 -16.42 -23.59
N SER A 53 3.63 -16.43 -22.33
CA SER A 53 3.64 -17.61 -21.48
C SER A 53 2.23 -18.19 -21.33
N TRP A 54 1.23 -17.35 -21.05
CA TRP A 54 -0.17 -17.76 -20.94
C TRP A 54 -0.68 -18.40 -22.24
N ALA A 55 -0.49 -17.73 -23.36
CA ALA A 55 -0.95 -18.23 -24.66
C ALA A 55 -0.33 -19.59 -25.01
N GLU A 56 1.00 -19.73 -24.84
CA GLU A 56 1.69 -21.00 -25.10
C GLU A 56 1.22 -22.11 -24.16
N LEU A 57 1.12 -21.85 -22.85
CA LEU A 57 0.68 -22.87 -21.88
C LEU A 57 -0.79 -23.29 -22.09
N THR A 58 -1.66 -22.35 -22.43
CA THR A 58 -3.07 -22.63 -22.74
C THR A 58 -3.19 -23.52 -23.98
N GLN A 59 -2.40 -23.26 -25.03
CA GLN A 59 -2.35 -24.06 -26.23
C GLN A 59 -1.77 -25.47 -25.97
N LEU A 60 -0.82 -25.59 -25.07
CA LEU A 60 -0.13 -26.83 -24.75
C LEU A 60 -0.94 -27.74 -23.83
N LEU A 61 -1.70 -27.21 -22.89
CA LEU A 61 -2.42 -27.97 -21.86
C LEU A 61 -3.23 -29.15 -22.43
N PRO A 62 -4.06 -29.01 -23.48
CA PRO A 62 -4.80 -30.16 -24.05
C PRO A 62 -3.93 -31.17 -24.79
N GLN A 63 -2.68 -30.85 -25.13
CA GLN A 63 -1.75 -31.71 -25.82
C GLN A 63 -0.89 -32.56 -24.86
N VAL A 64 -0.83 -32.18 -23.59
CA VAL A 64 -0.02 -32.84 -22.54
C VAL A 64 -0.76 -34.08 -22.04
N LYS A 65 -0.23 -35.25 -22.34
CA LYS A 65 -0.79 -36.55 -21.89
C LYS A 65 -0.28 -36.99 -20.51
N ASP A 66 0.90 -36.52 -20.12
CA ASP A 66 1.48 -36.77 -18.79
C ASP A 66 0.72 -35.96 -17.72
N ARG A 67 0.16 -36.64 -16.73
CA ARG A 67 -0.68 -36.04 -15.69
C ARG A 67 0.06 -35.01 -14.83
N LEU A 68 1.32 -35.31 -14.44
CA LEU A 68 2.11 -34.40 -13.61
C LEU A 68 2.55 -33.15 -14.40
N LEU A 69 2.90 -33.36 -15.68
CA LEU A 69 3.23 -32.21 -16.55
C LEU A 69 2.00 -31.35 -16.84
N ALA A 70 0.81 -31.97 -17.02
CA ALA A 70 -0.44 -31.23 -17.14
C ALA A 70 -0.77 -30.43 -15.87
N ALA A 71 -0.59 -31.02 -14.68
CA ALA A 71 -0.75 -30.33 -13.40
C ALA A 71 0.23 -29.16 -13.28
N ARG A 72 1.49 -29.34 -13.71
CA ARG A 72 2.49 -28.26 -13.73
C ARG A 72 2.07 -27.11 -14.64
N VAL A 73 1.58 -27.39 -15.83
CA VAL A 73 1.05 -26.37 -16.75
C VAL A 73 -0.11 -25.62 -16.09
N ALA A 74 -1.02 -26.33 -15.45
CA ALA A 74 -2.15 -25.73 -14.74
C ALA A 74 -1.69 -24.83 -13.58
N VAL A 75 -0.72 -25.25 -12.77
CA VAL A 75 -0.11 -24.45 -11.70
C VAL A 75 0.44 -23.12 -12.26
N ASP A 76 1.21 -23.17 -13.35
CA ASP A 76 1.78 -21.96 -13.94
C ASP A 76 0.70 -21.05 -14.54
N LEU A 77 -0.37 -21.59 -15.12
CA LEU A 77 -1.53 -20.81 -15.57
C LEU A 77 -2.26 -20.13 -14.39
N VAL A 78 -2.45 -20.82 -13.27
CA VAL A 78 -3.06 -20.22 -12.07
C VAL A 78 -2.23 -19.05 -11.54
N HIS A 79 -0.90 -19.19 -11.54
CA HIS A 79 -0.01 -18.08 -11.15
C HIS A 79 -0.04 -16.92 -12.16
N LEU A 80 -0.08 -17.21 -13.46
CA LEU A 80 -0.15 -16.19 -14.52
C LEU A 80 -1.48 -15.43 -14.50
N ALA A 81 -2.57 -16.11 -14.12
CA ALA A 81 -3.90 -15.52 -14.04
C ALA A 81 -3.94 -14.27 -13.13
N TYR A 82 -3.14 -14.25 -12.07
CA TYR A 82 -2.97 -13.07 -11.23
C TYR A 82 -2.47 -11.86 -12.02
N TYR A 83 -1.38 -11.99 -12.77
CA TYR A 83 -0.79 -10.89 -13.55
C TYR A 83 -1.68 -10.43 -14.71
N LEU A 84 -2.53 -11.32 -15.22
CA LEU A 84 -3.42 -11.06 -16.36
C LEU A 84 -4.86 -10.75 -15.94
N VAL A 85 -5.14 -10.63 -14.65
CA VAL A 85 -6.47 -10.34 -14.09
C VAL A 85 -7.54 -11.35 -14.54
N ARG A 86 -7.20 -12.66 -14.50
CA ARG A 86 -8.04 -13.79 -14.96
C ARG A 86 -8.48 -14.70 -13.80
N GLY A 87 -9.02 -14.09 -12.73
CA GLY A 87 -9.35 -14.83 -11.49
C GLY A 87 -10.37 -15.97 -11.69
N GLU A 88 -11.40 -15.79 -12.51
CA GLU A 88 -12.39 -16.85 -12.80
C GLU A 88 -11.76 -18.04 -13.53
N GLU A 89 -10.83 -17.78 -14.45
CA GLU A 89 -10.10 -18.83 -15.17
C GLU A 89 -9.16 -19.56 -14.22
N ALA A 90 -8.50 -18.85 -13.30
CA ALA A 90 -7.67 -19.45 -12.25
C ALA A 90 -8.47 -20.44 -11.40
N GLU A 91 -9.67 -20.09 -10.96
CA GLU A 91 -10.52 -20.96 -10.14
C GLU A 91 -10.95 -22.23 -10.92
N ARG A 92 -11.34 -22.09 -12.20
CA ARG A 92 -11.68 -23.24 -13.06
C ARG A 92 -10.49 -24.19 -13.26
N ILE A 93 -9.30 -23.63 -13.54
CA ILE A 93 -8.08 -24.41 -13.74
C ILE A 93 -7.67 -25.09 -12.43
N THR A 94 -7.76 -24.40 -11.30
CA THR A 94 -7.43 -24.96 -9.98
C THR A 94 -8.29 -26.20 -9.69
N LYS A 95 -9.61 -26.11 -9.86
CA LYS A 95 -10.53 -27.25 -9.65
C LYS A 95 -10.19 -28.44 -10.54
N ALA A 96 -9.91 -28.20 -11.81
CA ALA A 96 -9.57 -29.24 -12.76
C ALA A 96 -8.22 -29.93 -12.49
N ALA A 97 -7.26 -29.19 -11.90
CA ALA A 97 -5.90 -29.69 -11.67
C ALA A 97 -5.69 -30.33 -10.28
N GLN A 98 -6.61 -30.11 -9.34
CA GLN A 98 -6.42 -30.46 -7.94
C GLN A 98 -6.07 -31.94 -7.72
N ASP A 99 -6.81 -32.87 -8.34
CA ASP A 99 -6.59 -34.33 -8.18
C ASP A 99 -5.26 -34.78 -8.78
N HIS A 100 -4.83 -34.16 -9.88
CA HIS A 100 -3.55 -34.43 -10.50
C HIS A 100 -2.38 -33.87 -9.69
N ALA A 101 -2.53 -32.67 -9.13
CA ALA A 101 -1.53 -32.05 -8.28
C ALA A 101 -1.38 -32.77 -6.93
N ALA A 102 -2.45 -33.40 -6.40
CA ALA A 102 -2.45 -34.08 -5.12
C ALA A 102 -1.41 -35.23 -5.00
N SER A 103 -0.95 -35.78 -6.13
CA SER A 103 0.05 -36.82 -6.15
C SER A 103 1.50 -36.34 -6.01
N ASP A 104 1.73 -35.01 -6.07
CA ASP A 104 3.05 -34.40 -5.91
C ASP A 104 2.98 -33.21 -4.93
N PRO A 105 3.71 -33.25 -3.80
CA PRO A 105 3.60 -32.22 -2.76
C PRO A 105 4.04 -30.82 -3.23
N PHE A 106 4.95 -30.71 -4.20
CA PHE A 106 5.35 -29.41 -4.75
C PHE A 106 4.25 -28.84 -5.65
N LEU A 107 3.67 -29.67 -6.53
CA LEU A 107 2.57 -29.23 -7.41
C LEU A 107 1.34 -28.80 -6.59
N LEU A 108 1.00 -29.58 -5.58
CA LEU A 108 -0.12 -29.25 -4.69
C LEU A 108 0.13 -27.93 -3.95
N ALA A 109 1.32 -27.76 -3.37
CA ALA A 109 1.67 -26.54 -2.66
C ALA A 109 1.67 -25.31 -3.56
N GLU A 110 2.27 -25.40 -4.76
CA GLU A 110 2.29 -24.27 -5.71
C GLU A 110 0.89 -23.97 -6.28
N LEU A 111 0.02 -24.98 -6.47
CA LEU A 111 -1.37 -24.77 -6.88
C LEU A 111 -2.15 -23.99 -5.81
N ARG A 112 -2.03 -24.41 -4.54
CA ARG A 112 -2.64 -23.72 -3.39
C ARG A 112 -2.09 -22.31 -3.23
N LEU A 113 -0.79 -22.11 -3.39
CA LEU A 113 -0.15 -20.80 -3.36
C LEU A 113 -0.68 -19.90 -4.48
N GLY A 114 -0.80 -20.41 -5.71
CA GLY A 114 -1.37 -19.66 -6.83
C GLY A 114 -2.82 -19.24 -6.57
N ARG A 115 -3.65 -20.13 -5.97
CA ARG A 115 -5.01 -19.82 -5.56
C ARG A 115 -5.03 -18.75 -4.47
N SER A 116 -4.17 -18.86 -3.46
CA SER A 116 -4.00 -17.85 -2.41
C SER A 116 -3.71 -16.45 -2.98
N ILE A 117 -2.81 -16.36 -3.97
CA ILE A 117 -2.47 -15.10 -4.64
C ILE A 117 -3.69 -14.51 -5.37
N ASN A 118 -4.47 -15.33 -6.10
CA ASN A 118 -5.67 -14.86 -6.78
C ASN A 118 -6.77 -14.41 -5.80
N LEU A 119 -6.97 -15.12 -4.69
CA LEU A 119 -7.88 -14.70 -3.62
C LEU A 119 -7.46 -13.38 -2.97
N THR A 120 -6.14 -13.16 -2.82
CA THR A 120 -5.62 -11.87 -2.34
C THR A 120 -6.00 -10.73 -3.29
N ALA A 121 -5.86 -10.93 -4.60
CA ALA A 121 -6.28 -9.95 -5.61
C ALA A 121 -7.80 -9.68 -5.60
N ALA A 122 -8.59 -10.64 -5.11
CA ALA A 122 -10.03 -10.48 -4.91
C ALA A 122 -10.42 -9.89 -3.54
N ASN A 123 -9.44 -9.53 -2.69
CA ASN A 123 -9.63 -9.09 -1.29
C ASN A 123 -10.24 -10.16 -0.35
N GLU A 124 -10.09 -11.44 -0.68
CA GLU A 124 -10.56 -12.57 0.12
C GLU A 124 -9.43 -13.08 1.03
N VAL A 125 -8.97 -12.24 1.98
CA VAL A 125 -7.77 -12.51 2.81
C VAL A 125 -7.93 -13.77 3.65
N THR A 126 -9.09 -14.01 4.23
CA THR A 126 -9.36 -15.22 5.04
C THR A 126 -9.20 -16.49 4.23
N GLY A 127 -9.79 -16.54 3.03
CA GLY A 127 -9.64 -17.66 2.10
C GLY A 127 -8.21 -17.84 1.61
N ALA A 128 -7.54 -16.73 1.31
CA ALA A 128 -6.14 -16.72 0.88
C ALA A 128 -5.20 -17.26 1.96
N LEU A 129 -5.40 -16.91 3.23
CA LEU A 129 -4.64 -17.45 4.37
C LEU A 129 -4.86 -18.96 4.53
N GLN A 130 -6.08 -19.43 4.37
CA GLN A 130 -6.39 -20.86 4.46
C GLN A 130 -5.67 -21.66 3.35
N GLU A 131 -5.69 -21.15 2.11
CA GLU A 131 -4.96 -21.79 0.99
C GLU A 131 -3.44 -21.79 1.21
N ALA A 132 -2.89 -20.70 1.74
CA ALA A 132 -1.46 -20.62 2.06
C ALA A 132 -1.06 -21.62 3.15
N ARG A 133 -1.88 -21.82 4.20
CA ARG A 133 -1.65 -22.84 5.23
C ARG A 133 -1.71 -24.26 4.66
N TRP A 134 -2.68 -24.56 3.82
CA TRP A 134 -2.73 -25.86 3.13
C TRP A 134 -1.54 -26.11 2.20
N ALA A 135 -0.99 -25.04 1.59
CA ALA A 135 0.26 -25.13 0.84
C ALA A 135 1.44 -25.48 1.75
N GLU A 136 1.50 -24.91 2.96
CA GLU A 136 2.53 -25.21 3.95
C GLU A 136 2.46 -26.66 4.42
N ASP A 137 1.25 -27.15 4.71
CA ASP A 137 1.01 -28.56 5.08
C ASP A 137 1.45 -29.53 3.98
N ALA A 138 1.11 -29.22 2.71
CA ALA A 138 1.54 -30.04 1.57
C ALA A 138 3.07 -30.11 1.45
N LEU A 139 3.78 -28.98 1.67
CA LEU A 139 5.24 -28.92 1.70
C LEU A 139 5.87 -29.66 2.88
N GLY A 140 5.11 -29.95 3.93
CA GLY A 140 5.56 -30.77 5.04
C GLY A 140 6.01 -32.16 4.59
N ALA A 141 5.33 -32.76 3.59
CA ALA A 141 5.65 -34.05 2.99
C ALA A 141 6.74 -33.98 1.90
N ALA A 142 7.11 -32.80 1.43
CA ALA A 142 8.10 -32.64 0.36
C ALA A 142 9.53 -32.92 0.84
N PRO A 143 10.39 -33.55 0.00
CA PRO A 143 11.77 -33.79 0.34
C PRO A 143 12.52 -32.46 0.58
N LYS A 144 13.41 -32.48 1.59
CA LYS A 144 14.27 -31.33 1.89
C LYS A 144 15.23 -31.06 0.73
N GLY A 145 15.56 -29.79 0.48
CA GLY A 145 16.48 -29.35 -0.56
C GLY A 145 16.07 -28.04 -1.21
N ARG A 146 16.85 -27.63 -2.22
CA ARG A 146 16.70 -26.33 -2.90
C ARG A 146 15.29 -26.12 -3.46
N ALA A 147 14.65 -27.14 -4.03
CA ALA A 147 13.29 -27.03 -4.56
C ALA A 147 12.27 -26.69 -3.48
N ARG A 148 12.34 -27.36 -2.32
CA ARG A 148 11.49 -27.07 -1.16
C ARG A 148 11.75 -25.66 -0.61
N ASP A 149 13.02 -25.27 -0.46
CA ASP A 149 13.38 -23.96 0.03
C ASP A 149 12.88 -22.84 -0.90
N LEU A 150 12.88 -23.06 -2.22
CA LEU A 150 12.34 -22.13 -3.21
C LEU A 150 10.82 -21.95 -3.06
N VAL A 151 10.05 -23.04 -2.96
CA VAL A 151 8.60 -22.94 -2.77
C VAL A 151 8.28 -22.35 -1.40
N MET A 152 9.02 -22.73 -0.35
CA MET A 152 8.89 -22.13 1.00
C MET A 152 9.19 -20.63 0.99
N THR A 153 10.19 -20.16 0.25
CA THR A 153 10.46 -18.71 0.10
C THR A 153 9.22 -17.98 -0.40
N ARG A 154 8.58 -18.48 -1.43
CA ARG A 154 7.39 -17.87 -2.05
C ARG A 154 6.18 -17.93 -1.14
N LEU A 155 6.00 -19.07 -0.47
CA LEU A 155 4.90 -19.28 0.47
C LEU A 155 5.02 -18.38 1.69
N GLN A 156 6.19 -18.30 2.32
CA GLN A 156 6.39 -17.43 3.49
C GLN A 156 6.26 -15.95 3.12
N ARG A 157 6.69 -15.55 1.93
CA ARG A 157 6.41 -14.21 1.38
C ARG A 157 4.92 -13.93 1.27
N GLN A 158 4.14 -14.87 0.72
CA GLN A 158 2.68 -14.72 0.61
C GLN A 158 2.02 -14.64 1.98
N LEU A 159 2.44 -15.48 2.94
CA LEU A 159 1.98 -15.42 4.32
C LEU A 159 2.31 -14.08 4.99
N ALA A 160 3.52 -13.55 4.79
CA ALA A 160 3.91 -12.24 5.31
C ALA A 160 3.01 -11.11 4.80
N HIS A 161 2.67 -11.11 3.50
CA HIS A 161 1.72 -10.16 2.91
C HIS A 161 0.32 -10.30 3.51
N LEU A 162 -0.23 -11.51 3.54
CA LEU A 162 -1.58 -11.79 4.04
C LEU A 162 -1.73 -11.44 5.52
N LEU A 163 -0.76 -11.82 6.35
CA LEU A 163 -0.75 -11.51 7.78
C LEU A 163 -0.63 -10.00 8.03
N SER A 164 0.10 -9.28 7.18
CA SER A 164 0.13 -7.82 7.23
C SER A 164 -1.24 -7.20 6.92
N HIS A 165 -1.94 -7.70 5.91
CA HIS A 165 -3.31 -7.26 5.60
C HIS A 165 -4.30 -7.60 6.72
N ALA A 166 -4.12 -8.75 7.37
CA ALA A 166 -4.90 -9.14 8.56
C ALA A 166 -4.47 -8.39 9.84
N ALA A 167 -3.50 -7.48 9.74
CA ALA A 167 -2.90 -6.74 10.85
C ALA A 167 -2.27 -7.63 11.95
N ASP A 168 -1.85 -8.83 11.64
CA ASP A 168 -1.02 -9.68 12.53
C ASP A 168 0.46 -9.44 12.22
N TYR A 169 0.98 -8.30 12.69
CA TYR A 169 2.32 -7.82 12.30
C TYR A 169 3.45 -8.65 12.91
N ASP A 170 3.24 -9.28 14.05
CA ASP A 170 4.25 -10.16 14.67
C ASP A 170 4.39 -11.45 13.85
N ALA A 171 3.30 -12.09 13.48
CA ALA A 171 3.32 -13.25 12.60
C ALA A 171 3.81 -12.89 11.19
N ALA A 172 3.44 -11.72 10.65
CA ALA A 172 3.94 -11.23 9.38
C ALA A 172 5.46 -11.05 9.38
N ARG A 173 6.03 -10.48 10.46
CA ARG A 173 7.48 -10.36 10.66
C ARG A 173 8.15 -11.72 10.68
N ALA A 174 7.62 -12.67 11.46
CA ALA A 174 8.17 -14.02 11.54
C ALA A 174 8.19 -14.72 10.17
N ALA A 175 7.15 -14.53 9.35
CA ALA A 175 7.08 -15.03 7.98
C ALA A 175 8.08 -14.33 7.04
N ALA A 176 8.28 -13.00 7.16
CA ALA A 176 9.29 -12.28 6.40
C ALA A 176 10.72 -12.72 6.75
N ASP A 177 11.00 -12.96 8.02
CA ASP A 177 12.28 -13.52 8.48
C ASP A 177 12.49 -14.93 7.93
N ALA A 178 11.43 -15.75 7.91
CA ALA A 178 11.47 -17.08 7.29
C ALA A 178 11.73 -16.98 5.78
N THR A 179 11.10 -16.03 5.09
CA THR A 179 11.36 -15.75 3.66
C THR A 179 12.84 -15.48 3.43
N THR A 180 13.45 -14.61 4.24
CA THR A 180 14.88 -14.27 4.15
C THR A 180 15.78 -15.50 4.36
N ARG A 181 15.48 -16.34 5.39
CA ARG A 181 16.26 -17.57 5.65
C ARG A 181 16.15 -18.57 4.51
N PHE A 182 14.95 -18.77 3.94
CA PHE A 182 14.77 -19.69 2.82
C PHE A 182 15.44 -19.15 1.53
N ALA A 183 15.28 -17.86 1.21
CA ALA A 183 15.92 -17.23 0.06
C ALA A 183 17.44 -17.34 0.09
N ALA A 184 18.07 -17.17 1.27
CA ALA A 184 19.49 -17.35 1.44
C ALA A 184 19.97 -18.79 1.12
N ARG A 185 19.16 -19.82 1.46
CA ARG A 185 19.48 -21.22 1.12
C ARG A 185 19.26 -21.53 -0.38
N VAL A 186 18.30 -20.87 -1.02
CA VAL A 186 18.09 -20.98 -2.48
C VAL A 186 19.27 -20.39 -3.23
N GLY A 187 19.87 -19.29 -2.74
CA GLY A 187 21.00 -18.63 -3.35
C GLY A 187 20.68 -17.90 -4.66
N ASP A 188 19.39 -17.57 -4.91
CA ASP A 188 18.96 -16.81 -6.08
C ASP A 188 18.86 -15.32 -5.72
N PRO A 189 19.60 -14.41 -6.44
CA PRO A 189 19.57 -12.98 -6.17
C PRO A 189 18.18 -12.36 -6.27
N TRP A 190 17.34 -12.86 -7.17
CA TRP A 190 15.96 -12.41 -7.35
C TRP A 190 15.09 -12.74 -6.14
N GLU A 191 15.16 -13.97 -5.64
CA GLU A 191 14.41 -14.38 -4.43
C GLU A 191 14.92 -13.64 -3.18
N THR A 192 16.24 -13.33 -3.12
CA THR A 192 16.82 -12.52 -2.05
C THR A 192 16.31 -11.07 -2.08
N ALA A 193 16.22 -10.47 -3.27
CA ALA A 193 15.65 -9.12 -3.42
C ALA A 193 14.16 -9.08 -3.05
N TRP A 194 13.40 -10.10 -3.44
CA TRP A 194 12.00 -10.26 -3.01
C TRP A 194 11.86 -10.40 -1.48
N ALA A 195 12.74 -11.16 -0.84
CA ALA A 195 12.73 -11.30 0.61
C ALA A 195 13.00 -9.96 1.31
N THR A 196 13.96 -9.19 0.80
CA THR A 196 14.27 -7.85 1.30
C THR A 196 13.09 -6.89 1.11
N TYR A 197 12.45 -6.89 -0.06
CA TYR A 197 11.23 -6.14 -0.32
C TYR A 197 10.11 -6.53 0.66
N THR A 198 9.92 -7.82 0.92
CA THR A 198 8.90 -8.32 1.85
C THR A 198 9.09 -7.79 3.27
N GLY A 199 10.35 -7.73 3.74
CA GLY A 199 10.67 -7.09 5.01
C GLY A 199 10.24 -5.62 5.05
N GLY A 200 10.49 -4.87 3.98
CA GLY A 200 10.06 -3.47 3.83
C GLY A 200 8.53 -3.33 3.85
N PHE A 201 7.83 -4.19 3.13
CA PHE A 201 6.36 -4.19 3.10
C PHE A 201 5.76 -4.44 4.50
N VAL A 202 6.23 -5.46 5.22
CA VAL A 202 5.79 -5.76 6.59
C VAL A 202 6.10 -4.60 7.55
N ALA A 203 7.28 -4.00 7.43
CA ALA A 203 7.65 -2.86 8.26
C ALA A 203 6.76 -1.65 7.99
N TRP A 204 6.48 -1.33 6.72
CA TRP A 204 5.58 -0.25 6.33
C TRP A 204 4.16 -0.50 6.85
N MET A 205 3.60 -1.70 6.63
CA MET A 205 2.26 -2.05 7.12
C MET A 205 2.15 -1.95 8.64
N ALA A 206 3.21 -2.26 9.38
CA ALA A 206 3.26 -2.12 10.84
C ALA A 206 3.51 -0.66 11.31
N GLY A 207 3.62 0.31 10.39
CA GLY A 207 3.90 1.72 10.69
C GLY A 207 5.35 2.03 11.05
N ARG A 208 6.29 1.15 10.73
CA ARG A 208 7.74 1.32 10.96
C ARG A 208 8.42 1.86 9.70
N ASN A 209 8.09 3.10 9.35
CA ASN A 209 8.49 3.69 8.06
C ASN A 209 10.00 3.85 7.89
N ASP A 210 10.78 4.04 8.97
CA ASP A 210 12.25 4.09 8.88
C ASP A 210 12.83 2.74 8.45
N GLU A 211 12.39 1.65 9.11
CA GLU A 211 12.76 0.29 8.75
C GLU A 211 12.32 -0.07 7.32
N ALA A 212 11.13 0.38 6.92
CA ALA A 212 10.61 0.17 5.56
C ALA A 212 11.48 0.84 4.50
N VAL A 213 11.85 2.11 4.70
CA VAL A 213 12.78 2.83 3.80
C VAL A 213 14.11 2.11 3.66
N ASP A 214 14.69 1.62 4.75
CA ASP A 214 15.96 0.89 4.74
C ASP A 214 15.85 -0.41 3.93
N HIS A 215 14.78 -1.17 4.12
CA HIS A 215 14.52 -2.40 3.38
C HIS A 215 14.29 -2.14 1.89
N PHE A 216 13.41 -1.19 1.54
CA PHE A 216 13.13 -0.89 0.13
C PHE A 216 14.34 -0.33 -0.60
N THR A 217 15.16 0.51 0.05
CA THR A 217 16.41 1.02 -0.53
C THR A 217 17.39 -0.13 -0.81
N ARG A 218 17.51 -1.09 0.11
CA ARG A 218 18.36 -2.27 -0.11
C ARG A 218 17.81 -3.21 -1.18
N ALA A 219 16.49 -3.30 -1.35
CA ALA A 219 15.87 -4.12 -2.38
C ALA A 219 15.95 -3.46 -3.78
N GLU A 220 15.89 -2.14 -3.85
CA GLU A 220 15.90 -1.37 -5.11
C GLU A 220 17.18 -1.61 -5.92
N ALA A 221 18.34 -1.52 -5.29
CA ALA A 221 19.64 -1.61 -5.96
C ALA A 221 19.82 -2.90 -6.81
N PRO A 222 19.60 -4.12 -6.28
CA PRO A 222 19.68 -5.33 -7.11
C PRO A 222 18.53 -5.44 -8.11
N LEU A 223 17.33 -4.93 -7.81
CA LEU A 223 16.18 -5.00 -8.70
C LEU A 223 16.28 -4.05 -9.90
N SER A 224 17.02 -2.95 -9.78
CA SER A 224 17.22 -1.97 -10.85
C SER A 224 17.87 -2.59 -12.10
N THR A 225 18.67 -3.63 -11.95
CA THR A 225 19.31 -4.37 -13.06
C THR A 225 18.29 -5.11 -13.91
N TYR A 226 17.19 -5.57 -13.30
CA TYR A 226 16.14 -6.32 -13.97
C TYR A 226 15.06 -5.42 -14.60
N ARG A 227 14.85 -4.21 -14.06
CA ARG A 227 13.81 -3.24 -14.48
C ARG A 227 12.42 -3.83 -14.63
N THR A 228 12.06 -4.75 -13.76
CA THR A 228 10.82 -5.51 -13.76
C THR A 228 9.67 -4.77 -13.08
N SER A 229 8.49 -5.37 -13.11
CA SER A 229 7.32 -4.90 -12.35
C SER A 229 7.62 -4.79 -10.86
N LEU A 230 8.37 -5.74 -10.29
CA LEU A 230 8.79 -5.69 -8.88
C LEU A 230 9.66 -4.48 -8.57
N TRP A 231 10.64 -4.14 -9.44
CA TRP A 231 11.47 -2.95 -9.26
C TRP A 231 10.61 -1.68 -9.22
N ARG A 232 9.69 -1.54 -10.19
CA ARG A 232 8.76 -0.39 -10.23
C ARG A 232 7.92 -0.30 -8.98
N TYR A 233 7.39 -1.43 -8.52
CA TYR A 233 6.57 -1.50 -7.32
C TYR A 233 7.39 -1.22 -6.05
N THR A 234 8.65 -1.64 -6.00
CA THR A 234 9.59 -1.30 -4.92
C THR A 234 9.82 0.21 -4.85
N LEU A 235 10.03 0.87 -5.99
CA LEU A 235 10.13 2.33 -6.06
C LEU A 235 8.87 3.03 -5.55
N LEU A 236 7.68 2.53 -5.89
CA LEU A 236 6.42 3.07 -5.42
C LEU A 236 6.27 2.94 -3.89
N CYS A 237 6.63 1.77 -3.33
CA CYS A 237 6.60 1.54 -1.88
C CYS A 237 7.63 2.41 -1.15
N LEU A 238 8.81 2.59 -1.73
CA LEU A 238 9.83 3.51 -1.21
C LEU A 238 9.35 4.96 -1.25
N ALA A 239 8.73 5.38 -2.36
CA ALA A 239 8.12 6.70 -2.50
C ALA A 239 7.08 6.95 -1.40
N ARG A 240 6.17 5.99 -1.21
CA ARG A 240 5.14 6.04 -0.18
C ARG A 240 5.74 6.22 1.22
N SER A 241 6.68 5.35 1.58
CA SER A 241 7.31 5.40 2.91
C SER A 241 8.05 6.72 3.16
N ARG A 242 8.71 7.28 2.13
CA ARG A 242 9.40 8.58 2.23
C ARG A 242 8.42 9.74 2.35
N MET A 243 7.36 9.77 1.53
CA MET A 243 6.35 10.84 1.59
C MET A 243 5.61 10.84 2.93
N GLU A 244 5.27 9.66 3.47
CA GLU A 244 4.69 9.54 4.81
C GLU A 244 5.62 10.03 5.93
N ARG A 245 6.94 10.02 5.69
CA ARG A 245 7.95 10.65 6.56
C ARG A 245 8.12 12.15 6.35
N GLY A 246 7.42 12.74 5.37
CA GLY A 246 7.53 14.14 5.00
C GLY A 246 8.65 14.46 4.00
N GLU A 247 9.31 13.46 3.41
CA GLU A 247 10.32 13.61 2.36
C GLU A 247 9.61 13.70 0.99
N LEU A 248 8.88 14.82 0.76
CA LEU A 248 7.92 14.93 -0.33
C LEU A 248 8.58 14.98 -1.72
N ALA A 249 9.67 15.75 -1.87
CA ALA A 249 10.37 15.93 -3.14
C ALA A 249 11.00 14.61 -3.62
N GLU A 250 11.69 13.90 -2.73
CA GLU A 250 12.31 12.62 -3.05
C GLU A 250 11.24 11.54 -3.31
N GLY A 251 10.17 11.49 -2.51
CA GLY A 251 9.05 10.59 -2.74
C GLY A 251 8.41 10.80 -4.11
N ASP A 252 8.22 12.05 -4.50
CA ASP A 252 7.64 12.42 -5.81
C ASP A 252 8.56 12.02 -6.99
N ARG A 253 9.87 12.19 -6.82
CA ARG A 253 10.87 11.73 -7.79
C ARG A 253 10.79 10.21 -8.00
N LEU A 254 10.73 9.44 -6.91
CA LEU A 254 10.64 7.98 -6.94
C LEU A 254 9.30 7.51 -7.53
N ALA A 255 8.18 8.16 -7.19
CA ALA A 255 6.86 7.86 -7.73
C ALA A 255 6.84 8.04 -9.26
N ARG A 256 7.42 9.13 -9.77
CA ARG A 256 7.57 9.33 -11.24
C ARG A 256 8.47 8.27 -11.88
N GLN A 257 9.58 7.91 -11.24
CA GLN A 257 10.49 6.89 -11.73
C GLN A 257 9.85 5.50 -11.76
N SER A 258 8.95 5.18 -10.83
CA SER A 258 8.24 3.91 -10.79
C SER A 258 7.38 3.68 -12.03
N ALA A 259 6.84 4.76 -12.61
CA ALA A 259 5.94 4.74 -13.77
C ALA A 259 4.77 3.74 -13.59
N THR A 260 4.33 3.51 -12.36
CA THR A 260 3.18 2.64 -12.04
C THR A 260 1.90 3.44 -12.07
N GLY A 261 0.87 2.88 -12.66
CA GLY A 261 -0.47 3.47 -12.66
C GLY A 261 -1.30 3.03 -11.45
N ALA A 262 -0.83 3.31 -10.23
CA ALA A 262 -1.58 3.06 -8.99
C ALA A 262 -2.29 4.36 -8.56
N PRO A 263 -3.52 4.61 -9.02
CA PRO A 263 -4.20 5.90 -8.82
C PRO A 263 -4.52 6.17 -7.35
N GLU A 264 -4.74 5.14 -6.53
CA GLU A 264 -4.93 5.26 -5.09
C GLU A 264 -3.68 5.78 -4.38
N ASP A 265 -2.49 5.31 -4.78
CA ASP A 265 -1.22 5.80 -4.25
C ASP A 265 -0.94 7.25 -4.69
N HIS A 266 -1.11 7.54 -5.98
CA HIS A 266 -0.95 8.90 -6.48
C HIS A 266 -1.97 9.89 -5.89
N GLY A 267 -3.19 9.43 -5.62
CA GLY A 267 -4.20 10.19 -4.88
C GLY A 267 -3.76 10.47 -3.45
N HIS A 268 -3.20 9.47 -2.76
CA HIS A 268 -2.65 9.65 -1.42
C HIS A 268 -1.44 10.60 -1.42
N PHE A 269 -0.54 10.50 -2.39
CA PHE A 269 0.60 11.41 -2.54
C PHE A 269 0.14 12.87 -2.73
N ALA A 270 -0.90 13.08 -3.53
CA ALA A 270 -1.49 14.40 -3.68
C ALA A 270 -2.08 14.92 -2.35
N LEU A 271 -2.72 14.05 -1.54
CA LEU A 271 -3.19 14.42 -0.20
C LEU A 271 -2.03 14.81 0.74
N LEU A 272 -0.90 14.10 0.70
CA LEU A 272 0.28 14.42 1.50
C LEU A 272 0.87 15.79 1.13
N ARG A 273 0.73 16.21 -0.13
CA ARG A 273 1.11 17.56 -0.60
C ARG A 273 0.02 18.62 -0.36
N GLY A 274 -1.16 18.22 0.10
CA GLY A 274 -2.29 19.13 0.30
C GLY A 274 -3.11 19.45 -0.92
N GLU A 275 -2.99 18.66 -1.97
CA GLU A 275 -3.60 18.85 -3.28
C GLU A 275 -4.88 18.00 -3.43
N ALA A 276 -5.88 18.23 -2.59
CA ALA A 276 -7.11 17.41 -2.55
C ALA A 276 -7.89 17.43 -3.88
N GLU A 277 -7.87 18.54 -4.63
CA GLU A 277 -8.45 18.64 -5.97
C GLU A 277 -7.71 17.73 -6.98
N VAL A 278 -6.39 17.72 -6.93
CA VAL A 278 -5.56 16.85 -7.78
C VAL A 278 -5.82 15.39 -7.44
N ALA A 279 -5.90 15.05 -6.15
CA ALA A 279 -6.25 13.70 -5.71
C ALA A 279 -7.61 13.25 -6.27
N GLU A 280 -8.64 14.10 -6.23
CA GLU A 280 -9.95 13.79 -6.79
C GLU A 280 -9.88 13.54 -8.31
N LEU A 281 -9.16 14.38 -9.05
CA LEU A 281 -8.99 14.22 -10.49
C LEU A 281 -8.27 12.91 -10.85
N ILE A 282 -7.23 12.55 -10.11
CA ILE A 282 -6.50 11.28 -10.30
C ILE A 282 -7.47 10.10 -10.09
N LEU A 283 -8.21 10.10 -8.99
CA LEU A 283 -9.13 9.00 -8.66
C LEU A 283 -10.33 8.92 -9.61
N ALA A 284 -10.80 10.06 -10.13
CA ALA A 284 -11.90 10.10 -11.08
C ALA A 284 -11.53 9.54 -12.46
N ARG A 285 -10.26 9.70 -12.86
CA ARG A 285 -9.73 9.22 -14.15
C ARG A 285 -9.15 7.82 -14.08
N ALA A 286 -9.11 7.21 -12.91
CA ALA A 286 -8.54 5.89 -12.70
C ALA A 286 -9.27 4.84 -13.56
N PRO A 287 -8.56 4.02 -14.35
CA PRO A 287 -9.17 2.89 -15.03
C PRO A 287 -9.74 1.90 -14.01
N ARG A 288 -10.68 1.07 -14.43
CA ARG A 288 -11.10 -0.07 -13.61
C ARG A 288 -9.90 -1.02 -13.51
N GLY A 289 -9.50 -1.35 -12.30
CA GLY A 289 -8.40 -2.24 -11.99
C GLY A 289 -8.86 -3.55 -11.37
N PHE A 290 -8.00 -4.15 -10.55
CA PHE A 290 -8.42 -5.26 -9.71
C PHE A 290 -9.54 -4.83 -8.75
N PRO A 291 -10.47 -5.74 -8.38
CA PRO A 291 -11.48 -5.43 -7.36
C PRO A 291 -10.87 -4.91 -6.04
N ALA A 292 -9.67 -5.39 -5.69
CA ALA A 292 -8.89 -4.91 -4.55
C ALA A 292 -8.64 -3.40 -4.61
N ASP A 293 -8.29 -2.86 -5.77
CA ASP A 293 -7.93 -1.46 -5.95
C ASP A 293 -9.13 -0.52 -5.73
N GLU A 294 -10.36 -0.99 -5.99
CA GLU A 294 -11.56 -0.16 -5.80
C GLU A 294 -11.81 0.18 -4.34
N HIS A 295 -11.60 -0.75 -3.41
CA HIS A 295 -11.75 -0.49 -1.97
C HIS A 295 -10.71 0.51 -1.46
N PHE A 296 -9.46 0.41 -1.94
CA PHE A 296 -8.41 1.37 -1.59
C PHE A 296 -8.69 2.74 -2.18
N ARG A 297 -9.21 2.81 -3.41
CA ARG A 297 -9.68 4.08 -4.01
C ARG A 297 -10.80 4.70 -3.19
N ASP A 298 -11.76 3.92 -2.73
CA ASP A 298 -12.87 4.42 -1.92
C ASP A 298 -12.39 4.91 -0.55
N PHE A 299 -11.36 4.27 0.01
CA PHE A 299 -10.68 4.77 1.20
C PHE A 299 -10.10 6.18 0.94
N VAL A 300 -9.28 6.34 -0.09
CA VAL A 300 -8.68 7.63 -0.44
C VAL A 300 -9.76 8.64 -0.83
N ARG A 301 -10.79 8.24 -1.58
CA ARG A 301 -11.94 9.10 -1.91
C ARG A 301 -12.67 9.62 -0.68
N GLY A 302 -12.82 8.79 0.36
CA GLY A 302 -13.43 9.20 1.64
C GLY A 302 -12.64 10.33 2.30
N ILE A 303 -11.30 10.23 2.30
CA ILE A 303 -10.40 11.28 2.81
C ILE A 303 -10.53 12.54 1.95
N VAL A 304 -10.39 12.42 0.64
CA VAL A 304 -10.52 13.55 -0.31
C VAL A 304 -11.86 14.27 -0.14
N ARG A 305 -12.95 13.52 0.00
CA ARG A 305 -14.27 14.10 0.17
C ARG A 305 -14.40 14.94 1.43
N ALA A 306 -13.79 14.45 2.53
CA ALA A 306 -13.77 15.18 3.79
C ALA A 306 -12.89 16.43 3.71
N GLU A 307 -11.70 16.36 3.10
CA GLU A 307 -10.79 17.49 2.89
C GLU A 307 -11.42 18.58 2.00
N ARG A 308 -12.22 18.20 1.00
CA ARG A 308 -12.89 19.14 0.11
C ARG A 308 -14.14 19.83 0.69
N GLY A 309 -14.44 19.63 1.96
CA GLY A 309 -15.47 20.37 2.68
C GLY A 309 -16.79 19.64 2.88
N ASP A 310 -16.87 18.33 2.55
CA ASP A 310 -18.01 17.49 2.90
C ASP A 310 -17.60 16.37 3.90
N PRO A 311 -17.14 16.75 5.11
CA PRO A 311 -16.64 15.78 6.08
C PRO A 311 -17.72 14.80 6.57
N ARG A 312 -19.01 15.17 6.53
CA ARG A 312 -20.10 14.23 6.88
C ARG A 312 -20.18 13.07 5.89
N LYS A 313 -20.08 13.36 4.60
CA LYS A 313 -20.07 12.34 3.55
C LYS A 313 -18.77 11.54 3.60
N GLY A 314 -17.63 12.22 3.78
CA GLY A 314 -16.32 11.55 3.94
C GLY A 314 -16.31 10.55 5.08
N VAL A 315 -16.83 10.92 6.27
CA VAL A 315 -16.95 10.02 7.43
C VAL A 315 -17.80 8.79 7.08
N ARG A 316 -18.97 8.96 6.49
CA ARG A 316 -19.81 7.81 6.09
C ARG A 316 -19.08 6.87 5.13
N MET A 317 -18.44 7.41 4.09
CA MET A 317 -17.66 6.62 3.15
C MET A 317 -16.55 5.84 3.86
N LEU A 318 -15.78 6.47 4.74
CA LEU A 318 -14.69 5.82 5.49
C LEU A 318 -15.21 4.72 6.42
N GLU A 319 -16.36 4.90 7.05
CA GLU A 319 -16.99 3.89 7.91
C GLU A 319 -17.54 2.70 7.11
N ASP A 320 -18.10 2.95 5.93
CA ASP A 320 -18.56 1.89 5.04
C ASP A 320 -17.37 1.08 4.52
N VAL A 321 -16.29 1.75 4.11
CA VAL A 321 -15.04 1.11 3.69
C VAL A 321 -14.42 0.31 4.84
N ALA A 322 -14.35 0.87 6.06
CA ALA A 322 -13.80 0.15 7.22
C ALA A 322 -14.58 -1.14 7.50
N ARG A 323 -15.91 -1.11 7.39
CA ARG A 323 -16.77 -2.28 7.59
C ARG A 323 -16.58 -3.31 6.50
N GLU A 324 -16.55 -2.89 5.23
CA GLU A 324 -16.35 -3.76 4.08
C GLU A 324 -14.99 -4.46 4.12
N LEU A 325 -13.91 -3.69 4.35
CA LEU A 325 -12.56 -4.23 4.43
C LEU A 325 -12.40 -5.18 5.63
N GLY A 326 -12.96 -4.84 6.80
CA GLY A 326 -12.94 -5.72 7.97
C GLY A 326 -13.69 -7.04 7.73
N SER A 327 -14.83 -7.03 7.03
CA SER A 327 -15.59 -8.25 6.71
C SER A 327 -14.82 -9.22 5.80
N ARG A 328 -13.83 -8.72 5.06
CA ARG A 328 -12.95 -9.50 4.16
C ARG A 328 -11.61 -9.89 4.80
N GLY A 329 -11.40 -9.55 6.07
CA GLY A 329 -10.14 -9.82 6.79
C GLY A 329 -9.02 -8.84 6.49
N LEU A 330 -9.32 -7.69 5.87
CA LEU A 330 -8.38 -6.61 5.58
C LEU A 330 -8.30 -5.63 6.77
N GLU A 331 -8.01 -6.16 7.94
CA GLU A 331 -8.05 -5.46 9.22
C GLU A 331 -7.12 -4.23 9.28
N HIS A 332 -5.94 -4.32 8.64
CA HIS A 332 -5.01 -3.18 8.56
C HIS A 332 -5.67 -1.95 7.92
N TRP A 333 -6.33 -2.15 6.78
CA TRP A 333 -6.99 -1.08 6.03
C TRP A 333 -8.26 -0.59 6.73
N ALA A 334 -8.99 -1.50 7.36
CA ALA A 334 -10.16 -1.16 8.18
C ALA A 334 -9.77 -0.26 9.37
N LEU A 335 -8.64 -0.54 10.03
CA LEU A 335 -8.08 0.30 11.09
C LEU A 335 -7.72 1.69 10.56
N GLY A 336 -7.02 1.78 9.42
CA GLY A 336 -6.66 3.05 8.79
C GLY A 336 -7.89 3.90 8.47
N ALA A 337 -8.91 3.31 7.83
CA ALA A 337 -10.16 3.98 7.52
C ALA A 337 -10.89 4.44 8.81
N GLY A 338 -10.87 3.61 9.85
CA GLY A 338 -11.43 3.94 11.17
C GLY A 338 -10.73 5.12 11.84
N VAL A 339 -9.41 5.23 11.71
CA VAL A 339 -8.64 6.38 12.22
C VAL A 339 -9.05 7.67 11.53
N HIS A 340 -9.12 7.67 10.20
CA HIS A 340 -9.54 8.85 9.43
C HIS A 340 -11.00 9.23 9.72
N ALA A 341 -11.90 8.26 9.85
CA ALA A 341 -13.29 8.52 10.23
C ALA A 341 -13.39 9.19 11.62
N ALA A 342 -12.64 8.69 12.61
CA ALA A 342 -12.61 9.27 13.95
C ALA A 342 -12.02 10.69 13.96
N TYR A 343 -10.95 10.94 13.20
CA TYR A 343 -10.39 12.28 13.01
C TYR A 343 -11.43 13.26 12.47
N TRP A 344 -12.12 12.90 11.38
CA TRP A 344 -13.12 13.77 10.78
C TRP A 344 -14.38 13.95 11.63
N ARG A 345 -14.75 12.95 12.43
CA ARG A 345 -15.81 13.13 13.46
C ARG A 345 -15.42 14.19 14.48
N GLU A 346 -14.15 14.19 14.94
CA GLU A 346 -13.63 15.21 15.85
C GLU A 346 -13.67 16.61 15.21
N GLN A 347 -13.38 16.72 13.91
CA GLN A 347 -13.49 17.99 13.18
C GLN A 347 -14.94 18.47 13.04
N LEU A 348 -15.91 17.56 13.02
CA LEU A 348 -17.34 17.90 12.97
C LEU A 348 -17.90 18.29 14.34
N VAL A 349 -17.56 17.53 15.37
CA VAL A 349 -18.06 17.69 16.74
C VAL A 349 -16.92 17.42 17.70
N ARG A 350 -16.49 18.42 18.45
CA ARG A 350 -15.41 18.33 19.44
C ARG A 350 -15.69 17.23 20.44
N GLY A 351 -14.75 16.32 20.66
CA GLY A 351 -14.84 15.18 21.57
C GLY A 351 -15.48 13.93 20.95
N ALA A 352 -16.09 14.02 19.76
CA ALA A 352 -16.77 12.86 19.15
C ALA A 352 -15.81 11.78 18.63
N GLY A 353 -14.58 12.14 18.29
CA GLY A 353 -13.54 11.19 17.83
C GLY A 353 -12.64 10.69 18.96
N ALA A 354 -12.48 11.45 20.04
CA ALA A 354 -11.46 11.22 21.07
C ALA A 354 -11.62 9.87 21.80
N SER A 355 -12.85 9.45 22.10
CA SER A 355 -13.12 8.16 22.75
C SER A 355 -12.72 6.97 21.87
N ARG A 356 -12.87 7.10 20.55
CA ARG A 356 -12.48 6.08 19.59
C ARG A 356 -10.98 6.02 19.36
N ALA A 357 -10.27 7.16 19.50
CA ALA A 357 -8.83 7.26 19.29
C ALA A 357 -8.04 6.30 20.19
N ALA A 358 -8.34 6.26 21.49
CA ALA A 358 -7.67 5.37 22.43
C ALA A 358 -7.92 3.89 22.10
N GLN A 359 -9.14 3.53 21.70
CA GLN A 359 -9.44 2.16 21.26
C GLN A 359 -8.63 1.78 20.01
N LEU A 360 -8.58 2.67 18.99
CA LEU A 360 -7.81 2.42 17.77
C LEU A 360 -6.31 2.24 18.06
N VAL A 361 -5.74 3.04 18.95
CA VAL A 361 -4.33 2.89 19.36
C VAL A 361 -4.11 1.58 20.10
N ARG A 362 -5.05 1.13 20.95
CA ARG A 362 -4.98 -0.20 21.58
C ARG A 362 -5.03 -1.31 20.52
N ASP A 363 -5.97 -1.22 19.57
CA ASP A 363 -6.13 -2.22 18.51
C ASP A 363 -4.87 -2.33 17.64
N ILE A 364 -4.24 -1.19 17.28
CA ILE A 364 -2.96 -1.15 16.58
C ILE A 364 -1.87 -1.84 17.42
N GLY A 365 -1.71 -1.44 18.68
CA GLY A 365 -0.67 -1.95 19.56
C GLY A 365 -0.82 -3.42 19.91
N ALA A 366 -2.06 -3.90 20.15
CA ALA A 366 -2.35 -5.30 20.42
C ALA A 366 -1.98 -6.25 19.27
N ARG A 367 -1.82 -5.71 18.09
CA ARG A 367 -1.44 -6.42 16.87
C ARG A 367 0.04 -6.26 16.50
N GLY A 368 0.86 -5.65 17.37
CA GLY A 368 2.28 -5.39 17.15
C GLY A 368 2.55 -4.22 16.17
N GLY A 369 1.54 -3.40 15.88
CA GLY A 369 1.66 -2.24 15.01
C GLY A 369 2.08 -0.97 15.74
N GLU A 370 2.64 -0.03 14.97
CA GLU A 370 3.06 1.29 15.42
C GLU A 370 2.46 2.43 14.58
N GLY A 371 1.55 2.11 13.66
CA GLY A 371 0.90 3.03 12.74
C GLY A 371 -0.30 2.41 12.02
N PHE A 372 -0.75 3.07 10.96
CA PHE A 372 -1.93 2.70 10.17
C PHE A 372 -1.72 3.03 8.68
N ALA A 373 -2.58 2.49 7.81
CA ALA A 373 -2.49 2.66 6.37
C ALA A 373 -2.82 4.09 5.91
N TYR A 374 -2.22 4.48 4.79
CA TYR A 374 -2.34 5.83 4.20
C TYR A 374 -2.18 6.94 5.26
N TYR A 375 -1.06 6.86 5.92
CA TYR A 375 -0.68 7.72 7.02
C TYR A 375 -0.65 9.20 6.60
N LEU A 376 -1.56 10.01 7.17
CA LEU A 376 -1.49 11.46 7.08
C LEU A 376 -0.90 12.01 8.39
N PRO A 377 0.21 12.76 8.33
CA PRO A 377 0.96 13.16 9.52
C PRO A 377 0.14 13.94 10.56
N ASP A 378 -0.75 14.83 10.12
CA ASP A 378 -1.63 15.59 11.01
C ASP A 378 -2.69 14.72 11.69
N VAL A 379 -3.21 13.70 10.98
CA VAL A 379 -4.14 12.71 11.55
C VAL A 379 -3.43 11.91 12.64
N ALA A 380 -2.17 11.54 12.41
CA ALA A 380 -1.36 10.86 13.41
C ALA A 380 -1.06 11.72 14.63
N VAL A 381 -0.76 13.01 14.45
CA VAL A 381 -0.58 13.97 15.57
C VAL A 381 -1.86 14.05 16.40
N TRP A 382 -3.02 14.17 15.75
CA TRP A 382 -4.31 14.17 16.44
C TRP A 382 -4.56 12.86 17.19
N LEU A 383 -4.39 11.70 16.52
CA LEU A 383 -4.60 10.38 17.10
C LEU A 383 -3.75 10.19 18.37
N GLY A 384 -2.46 10.54 18.28
CA GLY A 384 -1.54 10.46 19.41
C GLY A 384 -1.96 11.35 20.57
N ARG A 385 -2.30 12.64 20.31
CA ARG A 385 -2.78 13.57 21.33
C ARG A 385 -4.07 13.09 22.03
N ALA A 386 -5.02 12.59 21.25
CA ALA A 386 -6.29 12.12 21.76
C ALA A 386 -6.14 10.86 22.64
N ALA A 387 -5.26 9.92 22.23
CA ALA A 387 -5.06 8.64 22.93
C ALA A 387 -4.03 8.70 24.09
N GLU A 388 -3.16 9.74 24.16
CA GLU A 388 -2.10 9.85 25.17
C GLU A 388 -2.64 9.98 26.60
N ARG A 389 -3.88 10.44 26.77
CA ARG A 389 -4.52 10.59 28.08
C ARG A 389 -4.78 9.27 28.77
N GLU A 390 -4.92 8.18 28.01
CA GLU A 390 -5.16 6.86 28.55
C GLU A 390 -3.83 6.15 28.86
N PRO A 391 -3.61 5.64 30.10
CA PRO A 391 -2.35 5.05 30.50
C PRO A 391 -1.91 3.85 29.63
N SER A 392 -2.85 3.00 29.21
CA SER A 392 -2.58 1.79 28.41
C SER A 392 -2.08 2.08 27.00
N THR A 393 -2.41 3.24 26.44
CA THR A 393 -2.03 3.65 25.08
C THR A 393 -0.90 4.68 25.04
N ARG A 394 -0.57 5.29 26.17
CA ARG A 394 0.31 6.47 26.27
C ARG A 394 1.63 6.32 25.51
N ARG A 395 2.31 5.18 25.67
CA ARG A 395 3.61 4.97 25.01
C ARG A 395 3.47 4.98 23.49
N LEU A 396 2.55 4.17 22.95
CA LEU A 396 2.33 4.06 21.50
C LEU A 396 1.78 5.37 20.94
N ALA A 397 0.84 6.00 21.65
CA ALA A 397 0.28 7.30 21.27
C ALA A 397 1.37 8.38 21.11
N ARG A 398 2.35 8.43 22.03
CA ARG A 398 3.51 9.32 21.91
C ARG A 398 4.37 9.02 20.69
N THR A 399 4.62 7.74 20.41
CA THR A 399 5.37 7.32 19.22
C THR A 399 4.68 7.77 17.94
N ILE A 400 3.37 7.50 17.81
CA ILE A 400 2.55 7.91 16.66
C ILE A 400 2.60 9.44 16.49
N ARG A 401 2.39 10.18 17.58
CA ARG A 401 2.45 11.66 17.57
C ARG A 401 3.80 12.18 17.14
N ALA A 402 4.88 11.70 17.76
CA ALA A 402 6.23 12.18 17.47
C ALA A 402 6.62 11.94 16.00
N ARG A 403 6.22 10.81 15.40
CA ARG A 403 6.41 10.53 13.98
C ARG A 403 5.63 11.51 13.10
N GLY A 404 4.36 11.77 13.42
CA GLY A 404 3.55 12.75 12.69
C GLY A 404 4.16 14.16 12.75
N GLU A 405 4.57 14.61 13.94
CA GLU A 405 5.23 15.91 14.12
C GLU A 405 6.56 15.98 13.37
N ALA A 406 7.36 14.89 13.36
CA ALA A 406 8.61 14.84 12.60
C ALA A 406 8.36 14.90 11.08
N ALA A 407 7.34 14.21 10.59
CA ALA A 407 6.97 14.23 9.17
C ALA A 407 6.50 15.63 8.73
N LEU A 408 5.68 16.31 9.55
CA LEU A 408 5.25 17.67 9.25
C LEU A 408 6.43 18.67 9.24
N ARG A 409 7.37 18.54 10.17
CA ARG A 409 8.59 19.39 10.17
C ARG A 409 9.45 19.15 8.91
N ARG A 410 9.66 17.89 8.51
CA ARG A 410 10.41 17.60 7.28
C ARG A 410 9.71 18.14 6.04
N ALA A 411 8.40 17.94 5.94
CA ALA A 411 7.62 18.43 4.82
C ALA A 411 7.68 19.97 4.68
N SER A 412 7.72 20.70 5.79
CA SER A 412 7.88 22.17 5.76
C SER A 412 9.27 22.62 5.28
N THR A 413 10.32 21.80 5.48
CA THR A 413 11.67 22.11 5.00
C THR A 413 11.93 21.59 3.59
N ASP A 414 11.26 20.52 3.18
CA ASP A 414 11.41 19.88 1.87
C ASP A 414 10.58 20.57 0.77
N SER A 415 9.58 21.34 1.18
CA SER A 415 8.79 22.19 0.29
C SER A 415 9.65 23.43 -0.03
N GLU A 416 10.40 23.40 -1.15
CA GLU A 416 10.91 24.62 -1.74
C GLU A 416 9.70 25.50 -2.06
N ALA A 417 9.50 26.56 -1.25
CA ALA A 417 8.46 27.53 -1.55
C ALA A 417 8.75 28.12 -2.95
N PRO A 418 7.82 28.03 -3.90
CA PRO A 418 8.04 28.62 -5.21
C PRO A 418 8.39 30.10 -5.04
N VAL A 419 9.30 30.60 -5.88
CA VAL A 419 9.69 32.01 -5.84
C VAL A 419 8.42 32.87 -5.94
N GLY A 420 8.09 33.60 -4.85
CA GLY A 420 6.82 34.33 -4.69
C GLY A 420 5.75 33.59 -3.85
N ALA A 421 6.09 32.46 -3.21
CA ALA A 421 5.20 31.81 -2.26
C ALA A 421 4.87 32.74 -1.06
N SER A 422 3.65 32.60 -0.57
CA SER A 422 3.17 33.36 0.59
C SER A 422 3.86 32.89 1.89
N GLU A 423 3.91 33.76 2.91
CA GLU A 423 4.41 33.37 4.24
C GLU A 423 3.61 32.19 4.83
N LEU A 424 2.31 32.09 4.49
CA LEU A 424 1.46 30.96 4.87
C LEU A 424 1.87 29.63 4.23
N ASP A 425 2.48 29.66 3.05
CA ASP A 425 2.93 28.42 2.40
C ASP A 425 4.07 27.76 3.21
N GLY A 426 4.99 28.56 3.75
CA GLY A 426 6.01 28.08 4.69
C GLY A 426 5.44 27.55 6.01
N ALA A 427 4.34 28.13 6.49
CA ALA A 427 3.69 27.75 7.74
C ALA A 427 2.70 26.56 7.60
N THR A 428 2.40 26.12 6.38
CA THR A 428 1.31 25.19 6.07
C THR A 428 1.34 23.91 6.93
N PHE A 429 2.48 23.24 7.00
CA PHE A 429 2.59 21.97 7.73
C PHE A 429 2.51 22.15 9.25
N HIS A 430 2.98 23.30 9.78
CA HIS A 430 2.79 23.65 11.19
C HIS A 430 1.34 23.89 11.53
N LEU A 431 0.63 24.60 10.67
CA LEU A 431 -0.79 24.86 10.81
C LEU A 431 -1.62 23.57 10.74
N ARG A 432 -1.20 22.59 9.94
CA ARG A 432 -1.76 21.25 9.97
C ARG A 432 -1.53 20.54 11.32
N ALA A 433 -0.37 20.69 11.90
CA ALA A 433 -0.07 20.13 13.24
C ALA A 433 -0.94 20.75 14.35
N VAL A 434 -1.36 22.02 14.20
CA VAL A 434 -2.35 22.67 15.09
C VAL A 434 -3.77 22.15 14.83
N GLY A 435 -3.99 21.44 13.73
CA GLY A 435 -5.25 20.80 13.37
C GLY A 435 -6.09 21.55 12.35
N LEU A 436 -5.52 22.54 11.61
CA LEU A 436 -6.23 23.15 10.49
C LEU A 436 -6.35 22.14 9.34
N THR A 437 -7.51 22.11 8.73
CA THR A 437 -7.75 21.32 7.51
C THR A 437 -7.21 22.05 6.27
N TRP A 438 -6.97 21.35 5.18
CA TRP A 438 -6.57 21.97 3.90
C TRP A 438 -7.57 23.02 3.44
N ARG A 439 -8.87 22.82 3.70
CA ARG A 439 -9.91 23.80 3.38
C ARG A 439 -9.77 25.09 4.22
N GLU A 440 -9.46 24.95 5.50
CA GLU A 440 -9.23 26.08 6.39
C GLU A 440 -7.95 26.83 6.03
N LEU A 441 -6.90 26.12 5.62
CA LEU A 441 -5.68 26.73 5.06
C LEU A 441 -5.96 27.47 3.74
N GLY A 442 -6.78 26.90 2.86
CA GLY A 442 -7.23 27.56 1.64
C GLY A 442 -7.97 28.88 1.91
N ILE A 443 -8.76 28.93 2.98
CA ILE A 443 -9.43 30.16 3.43
C ILE A 443 -8.40 31.20 3.93
N LEU A 444 -7.41 30.78 4.71
CA LEU A 444 -6.34 31.67 5.19
C LEU A 444 -5.50 32.21 4.02
N ARG A 445 -5.15 31.41 3.04
CA ARG A 445 -4.44 31.83 1.82
C ARG A 445 -5.23 32.86 1.02
N GLU A 446 -6.54 32.68 0.90
CA GLU A 446 -7.40 33.63 0.22
C GLU A 446 -7.51 34.94 1.01
N LEU A 447 -7.54 34.90 2.36
CA LEU A 447 -7.45 36.09 3.22
C LEU A 447 -6.13 36.82 3.03
N GLU A 448 -5.00 36.09 2.96
CA GLU A 448 -3.68 36.68 2.71
C GLU A 448 -3.63 37.35 1.35
N ARG A 449 -4.18 36.72 0.30
CA ARG A 449 -4.25 37.27 -1.05
C ARG A 449 -5.07 38.57 -1.09
N VAL A 450 -6.26 38.59 -0.49
CA VAL A 450 -7.09 39.78 -0.40
C VAL A 450 -6.34 40.93 0.31
N ARG A 451 -5.61 40.62 1.38
CA ARG A 451 -4.77 41.58 2.11
C ARG A 451 -3.62 42.10 1.24
N SER A 452 -2.89 41.21 0.55
CA SER A 452 -1.77 41.59 -0.33
C SER A 452 -2.19 42.43 -1.53
N GLU A 453 -3.41 42.23 -2.03
CA GLU A 453 -4.04 43.03 -3.08
C GLU A 453 -4.57 44.40 -2.58
N GLY A 454 -4.44 44.70 -1.27
CA GLY A 454 -4.94 45.94 -0.65
C GLY A 454 -6.47 46.06 -0.70
N GLN A 455 -7.18 44.95 -0.93
CA GLN A 455 -8.63 44.95 -1.01
C GLN A 455 -9.27 44.88 0.39
N ARG A 456 -10.39 45.58 0.56
CA ARG A 456 -11.17 45.45 1.79
C ARG A 456 -11.81 44.07 1.86
N LEU A 457 -11.68 43.40 2.99
CA LEU A 457 -12.26 42.09 3.22
C LEU A 457 -13.80 42.15 3.17
N ASP A 458 -14.37 41.57 2.14
CA ASP A 458 -15.81 41.32 2.02
C ASP A 458 -16.06 39.81 2.11
N ARG A 459 -16.83 39.39 3.11
CA ARG A 459 -17.09 37.96 3.37
C ARG A 459 -17.94 37.32 2.28
N ASP A 460 -18.84 38.08 1.66
CA ASP A 460 -19.67 37.50 0.59
C ASP A 460 -18.85 37.31 -0.67
N ALA A 461 -17.97 38.27 -1.00
CA ALA A 461 -17.01 38.13 -2.08
C ALA A 461 -16.02 37.00 -1.83
N LEU A 462 -15.52 36.85 -0.61
CA LEU A 462 -14.64 35.77 -0.20
C LEU A 462 -15.32 34.39 -0.30
N ALA A 463 -16.57 34.30 0.13
CA ALA A 463 -17.36 33.07 0.00
C ALA A 463 -17.59 32.67 -1.46
N ALA A 464 -17.91 33.64 -2.33
CA ALA A 464 -18.06 33.44 -3.76
C ALA A 464 -16.76 32.93 -4.43
N ARG A 465 -15.60 33.54 -4.11
CA ARG A 465 -14.27 33.11 -4.60
C ARG A 465 -13.95 31.69 -4.16
N LEU A 466 -14.29 31.31 -2.94
CA LEU A 466 -14.07 30.00 -2.38
C LEU A 466 -15.11 28.94 -2.82
N GLY A 467 -16.14 29.35 -3.56
CA GLY A 467 -17.22 28.47 -4.00
C GLY A 467 -18.07 27.90 -2.85
N VAL A 468 -18.26 28.66 -1.78
CA VAL A 468 -19.08 28.28 -0.61
C VAL A 468 -20.16 29.30 -0.30
N SER A 469 -21.17 28.89 0.48
CA SER A 469 -22.14 29.87 1.01
C SER A 469 -21.51 30.76 2.09
N PRO A 470 -21.97 32.02 2.28
CA PRO A 470 -21.50 32.88 3.37
C PRO A 470 -21.65 32.25 4.75
N ASN A 471 -22.69 31.44 4.96
CA ASN A 471 -22.88 30.72 6.20
C ASN A 471 -21.83 29.60 6.40
N THR A 472 -21.49 28.89 5.33
CA THR A 472 -20.41 27.88 5.35
C THR A 472 -19.06 28.52 5.66
N LEU A 473 -18.74 29.66 5.05
CA LEU A 473 -17.54 30.43 5.35
C LEU A 473 -17.50 30.84 6.81
N ARG A 474 -18.59 31.35 7.36
CA ARG A 474 -18.68 31.73 8.79
C ARG A 474 -18.36 30.57 9.71
N VAL A 475 -18.88 29.37 9.42
CA VAL A 475 -18.57 28.15 10.20
C VAL A 475 -17.09 27.82 10.15
N HIS A 476 -16.46 27.88 8.98
CA HIS A 476 -15.02 27.65 8.86
C HIS A 476 -14.19 28.71 9.63
N LEU A 477 -14.50 29.99 9.50
CA LEU A 477 -13.82 31.06 10.24
C LEU A 477 -13.92 30.86 11.76
N THR A 478 -15.08 30.44 12.27
CA THR A 478 -15.26 30.12 13.70
C THR A 478 -14.37 28.95 14.11
N ARG A 479 -14.24 27.91 13.28
CA ARG A 479 -13.37 26.77 13.56
C ARG A 479 -11.89 27.15 13.52
N ILE A 480 -11.47 27.95 12.55
CA ILE A 480 -10.10 28.48 12.46
C ILE A 480 -9.77 29.26 13.74
N ARG A 481 -10.67 30.16 14.20
CA ARG A 481 -10.49 30.90 15.46
C ARG A 481 -10.27 29.97 16.65
N ALA A 482 -11.12 28.97 16.78
CA ALA A 482 -11.02 28.01 17.88
C ALA A 482 -9.70 27.21 17.86
N LYS A 483 -9.19 26.88 16.67
CA LYS A 483 -7.95 26.11 16.50
C LYS A 483 -6.69 26.96 16.72
N LEU A 484 -6.74 28.25 16.35
CA LEU A 484 -5.65 29.22 16.55
C LEU A 484 -5.73 29.95 17.89
N ASP A 485 -6.70 29.60 18.73
CA ASP A 485 -6.95 30.25 20.04
C ASP A 485 -7.19 31.76 19.93
N VAL A 486 -7.90 32.19 18.88
CA VAL A 486 -8.25 33.60 18.62
C VAL A 486 -9.68 33.86 19.08
N GLY A 487 -9.83 34.82 19.98
CA GLY A 487 -11.14 35.19 20.53
C GLY A 487 -12.14 35.67 19.47
N GLU A 488 -13.44 35.36 19.67
CA GLU A 488 -14.53 35.59 18.70
C GLU A 488 -14.73 37.07 18.27
N LYS A 489 -14.38 38.02 19.13
CA LYS A 489 -14.59 39.47 18.89
C LYS A 489 -13.50 40.15 18.05
N ARG A 490 -12.48 39.42 17.62
CA ARG A 490 -11.40 39.95 16.79
C ARG A 490 -11.71 39.82 15.31
N GLY A 491 -11.32 40.79 14.49
CA GLY A 491 -11.52 40.78 13.03
C GLY A 491 -10.86 39.57 12.33
N ASP A 492 -11.26 39.28 11.10
CA ASP A 492 -10.71 38.16 10.35
C ASP A 492 -9.23 38.35 9.99
N GLU A 493 -8.73 39.57 9.95
CA GLU A 493 -7.31 39.89 9.75
C GLU A 493 -6.40 39.33 10.86
N VAL A 494 -6.92 39.29 12.11
CA VAL A 494 -6.18 38.69 13.23
C VAL A 494 -5.99 37.18 13.10
N LEU A 495 -6.83 36.50 12.30
CA LEU A 495 -6.64 35.06 12.01
C LEU A 495 -5.36 34.82 11.20
N LEU A 496 -5.08 35.70 10.25
CA LEU A 496 -3.89 35.63 9.44
C LEU A 496 -2.63 35.88 10.29
N GLU A 497 -2.65 36.90 11.13
CA GLU A 497 -1.55 37.19 12.05
C GLU A 497 -1.29 36.07 13.04
N ALA A 498 -2.35 35.49 13.60
CA ALA A 498 -2.23 34.34 14.50
C ALA A 498 -1.69 33.09 13.77
N ALA A 499 -2.09 32.85 12.51
CA ALA A 499 -1.58 31.77 11.72
C ALA A 499 -0.09 31.95 11.41
N LEU A 500 0.33 33.13 11.01
CA LEU A 500 1.73 33.46 10.73
C LEU A 500 2.60 33.37 11.99
N ALA A 501 2.10 33.85 13.13
CA ALA A 501 2.80 33.74 14.40
C ALA A 501 3.02 32.32 14.84
N GLN A 502 2.05 31.42 14.60
CA GLN A 502 2.21 29.99 14.87
C GLN A 502 3.20 29.32 13.91
N GLY A 503 3.29 29.76 12.66
CA GLY A 503 4.25 29.27 11.68
C GLY A 503 5.70 29.73 11.93
N SER A 504 5.90 30.84 12.59
CA SER A 504 7.23 31.41 12.88
C SER A 504 7.88 30.89 14.19
N VAL A 505 7.18 30.09 14.97
CA VAL A 505 7.67 29.48 16.24
C VAL A 505 8.42 28.15 16.00
N ALA A 506 8.67 27.80 14.77
CA ALA A 506 9.44 26.63 14.36
C ALA A 506 10.81 27.02 13.83
#